data_cd7353e1001d9d30d685a23e72e9e36f
#
_entry.id   cd7353e1001d9d30d685a23e72e9e36f
#
_cell.length_a   1.000
_cell.length_b   1.000
_cell.length_c   1.000
_cell.angle_alpha   90.00
_cell.angle_beta   90.00
_cell.angle_gamma   90.00
#
_symmetry.space_group_name_H-M   'P 1'
#
loop_
_entity.id
_entity.type
_entity.pdbx_description
1 polymer ?
#
loop_
_entity_poly.entity_id
_entity_poly.type
_entity_poly.pdbx_seq_one_letter_code
_entity_poly.pdbx_strand_id
1 'polypeptide(L)'
;MYDVIIIGAGVIGASIARELSKYELNTLVLEKENDVGDGASGANSAIIHSGYDPLPSTLKATFNVKGNAMYDEIAKDLGVEFKRIGSITLALNMEEKERLEQLRQRAVKNNVDVKIIEKEELKKIEPSVTSKAVAGLLAPSCGIINPFVLVVALMENAIENGIKLNLNEEVIKIERLEKGFKVTTSKTSYITN
;
A
#
# COMPACT_ATOMS: atom_id res chain seq x y z
N MET A 1 -23.72 9.78 16.80
CA MET A 1 -22.64 10.74 16.48
C MET A 1 -21.33 9.97 16.50
N TYR A 2 -20.44 10.22 15.56
CA TYR A 2 -19.16 9.52 15.44
C TYR A 2 -18.01 10.52 15.71
N ASP A 3 -16.91 10.03 16.25
CA ASP A 3 -15.69 10.82 16.41
C ASP A 3 -14.94 10.91 15.06
N VAL A 4 -14.94 9.81 14.30
CA VAL A 4 -14.31 9.72 12.97
C VAL A 4 -15.23 9.00 11.99
N ILE A 5 -15.29 9.50 10.76
CA ILE A 5 -15.88 8.79 9.61
C ILE A 5 -14.82 8.64 8.54
N ILE A 6 -14.53 7.40 8.15
CA ILE A 6 -13.61 7.04 7.07
C ILE A 6 -14.45 6.75 5.82
N ILE A 7 -14.09 7.37 4.70
CA ILE A 7 -14.78 7.18 3.42
C ILE A 7 -13.92 6.31 2.52
N GLY A 8 -14.43 5.12 2.22
CA GLY A 8 -13.77 4.09 1.43
C GLY A 8 -13.08 3.02 2.27
N ALA A 9 -13.36 1.74 1.97
CA ALA A 9 -12.78 0.57 2.60
C ALA A 9 -11.69 -0.11 1.75
N GLY A 10 -10.96 0.67 0.94
CA GLY A 10 -9.73 0.20 0.30
C GLY A 10 -8.57 0.08 1.31
N VAL A 11 -7.38 -0.32 0.86
CA VAL A 11 -6.21 -0.56 1.71
C VAL A 11 -5.87 0.64 2.63
N ILE A 12 -6.06 1.87 2.15
CA ILE A 12 -5.78 3.08 2.94
C ILE A 12 -6.82 3.21 4.06
N GLY A 13 -8.13 3.15 3.74
CA GLY A 13 -9.19 3.26 4.73
C GLY A 13 -9.14 2.13 5.76
N ALA A 14 -8.91 0.90 5.32
CA ALA A 14 -8.76 -0.26 6.19
C ALA A 14 -7.53 -0.15 7.13
N SER A 15 -6.39 0.36 6.62
CA SER A 15 -5.21 0.61 7.45
C SER A 15 -5.45 1.68 8.50
N ILE A 16 -6.14 2.78 8.13
CA ILE A 16 -6.51 3.84 9.07
C ILE A 16 -7.50 3.30 10.11
N ALA A 17 -8.51 2.54 9.68
CA ALA A 17 -9.48 1.92 10.58
C ALA A 17 -8.81 1.01 11.61
N ARG A 18 -7.90 0.13 11.17
CA ARG A 18 -7.10 -0.72 12.07
C ARG A 18 -6.28 0.11 13.04
N GLU A 19 -5.65 1.17 12.60
CA GLU A 19 -4.84 2.01 13.49
C GLU A 19 -5.72 2.75 14.51
N LEU A 20 -6.86 3.30 14.08
CA LEU A 20 -7.80 3.97 14.98
C LEU A 20 -8.51 3.03 15.95
N SER A 21 -8.65 1.75 15.62
CA SER A 21 -9.26 0.75 16.51
C SER A 21 -8.47 0.49 17.81
N LYS A 22 -7.22 0.98 17.87
CA LYS A 22 -6.41 0.96 19.10
C LYS A 22 -6.82 2.02 20.13
N TYR A 23 -7.74 2.92 19.78
CA TYR A 23 -8.16 4.03 20.60
C TYR A 23 -9.66 3.94 20.90
N GLU A 24 -10.10 4.52 22.01
CA GLU A 24 -11.52 4.62 22.40
C GLU A 24 -12.23 5.68 21.56
N LEU A 25 -12.42 5.40 20.25
CA LEU A 25 -13.09 6.27 19.28
C LEU A 25 -14.29 5.54 18.68
N ASN A 26 -15.43 6.23 18.59
CA ASN A 26 -16.59 5.76 17.84
C ASN A 26 -16.37 6.04 16.34
N THR A 27 -15.78 5.07 15.64
CA THR A 27 -15.37 5.21 14.25
C THR A 27 -16.31 4.43 13.32
N LEU A 28 -16.68 5.06 12.20
CA LEU A 28 -17.48 4.47 11.11
C LEU A 28 -16.68 4.47 9.81
N VAL A 29 -16.69 3.35 9.11
CA VAL A 29 -16.21 3.23 7.73
C VAL A 29 -17.41 3.13 6.81
N LEU A 30 -17.46 3.95 5.75
CA LEU A 30 -18.49 3.93 4.72
C LEU A 30 -17.87 3.48 3.39
N GLU A 31 -18.39 2.41 2.81
CA GLU A 31 -17.97 1.87 1.52
C GLU A 31 -19.18 1.81 0.57
N LYS A 32 -18.99 2.30 -0.65
CA LYS A 32 -20.04 2.30 -1.67
C LYS A 32 -20.27 0.93 -2.31
N GLU A 33 -19.22 0.13 -2.39
CA GLU A 33 -19.28 -1.21 -2.98
C GLU A 33 -19.85 -2.24 -1.98
N ASN A 34 -20.10 -3.45 -2.47
CA ASN A 34 -20.65 -4.54 -1.67
C ASN A 34 -19.58 -5.29 -0.85
N ASP A 35 -18.30 -4.96 -1.05
CA ASP A 35 -17.18 -5.55 -0.30
C ASP A 35 -16.03 -4.55 -0.15
N VAL A 36 -15.08 -4.89 0.71
CA VAL A 36 -13.86 -4.10 0.93
C VAL A 36 -12.83 -4.36 -0.16
N GLY A 37 -12.03 -3.34 -0.50
CA GLY A 37 -10.94 -3.49 -1.46
C GLY A 37 -11.32 -3.62 -2.92
N ASP A 38 -12.59 -3.46 -3.28
CA ASP A 38 -13.14 -3.67 -4.64
C ASP A 38 -12.71 -2.61 -5.69
N GLY A 39 -11.93 -1.64 -5.28
CA GLY A 39 -11.34 -0.64 -6.19
C GLY A 39 -9.89 -0.95 -6.55
N ALA A 40 -9.05 0.10 -6.60
CA ALA A 40 -7.63 0.01 -6.93
C ALA A 40 -6.84 -0.94 -6.00
N SER A 41 -7.33 -1.19 -4.80
CA SER A 41 -6.69 -2.11 -3.84
C SER A 41 -6.73 -3.57 -4.28
N GLY A 42 -7.76 -3.98 -5.04
CA GLY A 42 -7.84 -5.31 -5.64
C GLY A 42 -7.20 -5.39 -7.03
N ALA A 43 -7.05 -4.26 -7.73
CA ALA A 43 -6.59 -4.19 -9.12
C ALA A 43 -5.18 -3.59 -9.23
N ASN A 44 -4.17 -4.29 -8.70
CA ASN A 44 -2.78 -3.86 -8.70
C ASN A 44 -1.81 -5.04 -8.91
N SER A 45 -0.51 -4.76 -8.93
CA SER A 45 0.54 -5.77 -9.16
C SER A 45 0.94 -6.57 -7.91
N ALA A 46 0.30 -6.35 -6.76
CA ALA A 46 0.60 -7.02 -5.51
C ALA A 46 2.04 -6.80 -4.97
N ILE A 47 2.75 -5.82 -5.50
CA ILE A 47 4.15 -5.53 -5.14
C ILE A 47 4.21 -4.54 -3.99
N ILE A 48 4.93 -4.91 -2.94
CA ILE A 48 5.36 -4.01 -1.89
C ILE A 48 6.72 -3.42 -2.29
N HIS A 49 6.68 -2.20 -2.80
CA HIS A 49 7.86 -1.50 -3.29
C HIS A 49 8.82 -1.11 -2.17
N SER A 50 10.13 -1.15 -2.42
CA SER A 50 11.16 -0.80 -1.45
C SER A 50 11.38 0.71 -1.27
N GLY A 51 10.97 1.53 -2.24
CA GLY A 51 11.16 2.99 -2.19
C GLY A 51 12.41 3.50 -2.92
N TYR A 52 13.06 2.70 -3.77
CA TYR A 52 14.22 3.15 -4.55
C TYR A 52 13.87 4.14 -5.67
N ASP A 53 12.68 4.03 -6.26
CA ASP A 53 12.25 4.80 -7.44
C ASP A 53 11.78 6.24 -7.14
N PRO A 54 11.01 6.53 -6.07
CA PRO A 54 10.50 7.87 -5.83
C PRO A 54 11.62 8.92 -5.72
N LEU A 55 11.30 10.15 -6.16
CA LEU A 55 12.22 11.27 -6.03
C LEU A 55 12.57 11.51 -4.56
N PRO A 56 13.86 11.63 -4.23
CA PRO A 56 14.29 11.87 -2.85
C PRO A 56 13.67 13.14 -2.25
N SER A 57 13.54 13.15 -0.93
CA SER A 57 12.95 14.26 -0.17
C SER A 57 11.45 14.51 -0.42
N THR A 58 10.76 13.60 -1.10
CA THR A 58 9.30 13.64 -1.26
C THR A 58 8.59 12.81 -0.19
N LEU A 59 7.34 13.15 0.12
CA LEU A 59 6.49 12.32 1.01
C LEU A 59 6.33 10.90 0.44
N LYS A 60 6.26 10.75 -0.89
CA LYS A 60 6.19 9.45 -1.54
C LYS A 60 7.42 8.58 -1.21
N ALA A 61 8.63 9.14 -1.26
CA ALA A 61 9.85 8.42 -0.89
C ALA A 61 9.82 8.02 0.59
N THR A 62 9.53 8.99 1.46
CA THR A 62 9.51 8.80 2.91
C THR A 62 8.51 7.70 3.32
N PHE A 63 7.27 7.78 2.84
CA PHE A 63 6.23 6.83 3.23
C PHE A 63 6.36 5.48 2.53
N ASN A 64 6.96 5.42 1.34
CA ASN A 64 7.25 4.14 0.71
C ASN A 64 8.24 3.31 1.55
N VAL A 65 9.36 3.92 1.95
CA VAL A 65 10.37 3.24 2.79
C VAL A 65 9.80 2.84 4.15
N LYS A 66 9.10 3.77 4.83
CA LYS A 66 8.47 3.48 6.11
C LYS A 66 7.41 2.37 6.00
N GLY A 67 6.54 2.45 5.01
CA GLY A 67 5.51 1.45 4.78
C GLY A 67 6.11 0.08 4.48
N ASN A 68 7.13 -0.01 3.62
CA ASN A 68 7.82 -1.26 3.33
C ASN A 68 8.35 -1.94 4.61
N ALA A 69 8.96 -1.17 5.51
CA ALA A 69 9.51 -1.69 6.76
C ALA A 69 8.45 -2.24 7.73
N MET A 70 7.19 -1.81 7.61
CA MET A 70 6.09 -2.25 8.49
C MET A 70 5.47 -3.58 8.06
N TYR A 71 5.64 -4.01 6.79
CA TYR A 71 4.88 -5.14 6.25
C TYR A 71 5.17 -6.49 6.91
N ASP A 72 6.38 -6.75 7.38
CA ASP A 72 6.70 -8.02 8.05
C ASP A 72 5.88 -8.18 9.35
N GLU A 73 5.76 -7.12 10.14
CA GLU A 73 4.99 -7.12 11.38
C GLU A 73 3.49 -7.15 11.09
N ILE A 74 2.99 -6.27 10.22
CA ILE A 74 1.57 -6.20 9.85
C ILE A 74 1.09 -7.54 9.29
N ALA A 75 1.83 -8.14 8.37
CA ALA A 75 1.47 -9.41 7.76
C ALA A 75 1.45 -10.56 8.78
N LYS A 76 2.42 -10.58 9.70
CA LYS A 76 2.47 -11.54 10.81
C LYS A 76 1.29 -11.38 11.76
N ASP A 77 0.99 -10.15 12.19
CA ASP A 77 -0.12 -9.85 13.10
C ASP A 77 -1.47 -10.26 12.54
N LEU A 78 -1.66 -10.05 11.23
CA LEU A 78 -2.90 -10.35 10.53
C LEU A 78 -2.97 -11.79 9.98
N GLY A 79 -1.91 -12.59 10.12
CA GLY A 79 -1.85 -13.93 9.53
C GLY A 79 -1.88 -13.94 7.98
N VAL A 80 -1.47 -12.86 7.34
CA VAL A 80 -1.44 -12.72 5.87
C VAL A 80 -0.09 -13.16 5.32
N GLU A 81 -0.10 -13.98 4.28
CA GLU A 81 1.15 -14.41 3.66
C GLU A 81 1.83 -13.23 2.93
N PHE A 82 3.04 -12.88 3.36
CA PHE A 82 3.92 -11.89 2.76
C PHE A 82 5.28 -12.50 2.44
N LYS A 83 5.77 -12.31 1.22
CA LYS A 83 7.07 -12.87 0.78
C LYS A 83 8.00 -11.75 0.30
N ARG A 84 9.14 -11.59 0.94
CA ARG A 84 10.23 -10.73 0.46
C ARG A 84 11.04 -11.47 -0.59
N ILE A 85 10.56 -11.45 -1.83
CA ILE A 85 11.22 -12.10 -2.97
C ILE A 85 12.18 -11.19 -3.72
N GLY A 86 12.22 -9.90 -3.35
CA GLY A 86 12.92 -8.87 -4.10
C GLY A 86 12.19 -8.47 -5.39
N SER A 87 12.80 -7.57 -6.12
CA SER A 87 12.39 -7.21 -7.49
C SER A 87 13.62 -6.86 -8.33
N ILE A 88 13.51 -7.08 -9.63
CA ILE A 88 14.57 -6.76 -10.59
C ILE A 88 13.98 -5.84 -11.67
N THR A 89 14.53 -4.63 -11.79
CA THR A 89 14.24 -3.74 -12.92
C THR A 89 15.28 -3.98 -14.00
N LEU A 90 14.84 -4.42 -15.19
CA LEU A 90 15.71 -4.81 -16.29
C LEU A 90 16.18 -3.61 -17.10
N ALA A 91 17.39 -3.71 -17.66
CA ALA A 91 17.88 -2.90 -18.77
C ALA A 91 18.10 -3.80 -19.99
N LEU A 92 17.55 -3.42 -21.13
CA LEU A 92 17.65 -4.16 -22.40
C LEU A 92 18.73 -3.59 -23.33
N ASN A 93 19.30 -2.44 -23.00
CA ASN A 93 20.37 -1.77 -23.72
C ASN A 93 21.20 -0.88 -22.79
N MET A 94 22.24 -0.25 -23.31
CA MET A 94 23.16 0.55 -22.50
C MET A 94 22.53 1.86 -21.99
N GLU A 95 21.64 2.48 -22.73
CA GLU A 95 20.89 3.68 -22.29
C GLU A 95 20.03 3.35 -21.05
N GLU A 96 19.32 2.23 -21.10
CA GLU A 96 18.52 1.75 -19.96
C GLU A 96 19.42 1.37 -18.76
N LYS A 97 20.63 0.84 -19.01
CA LYS A 97 21.61 0.58 -17.94
C LYS A 97 22.04 1.88 -17.24
N GLU A 98 22.23 2.97 -17.96
CA GLU A 98 22.50 4.29 -17.35
C GLU A 98 21.32 4.77 -16.50
N ARG A 99 20.09 4.47 -16.89
CA ARG A 99 18.89 4.73 -16.08
C ARG A 99 18.89 3.92 -14.78
N LEU A 100 19.34 2.66 -14.81
CA LEU A 100 19.48 1.87 -13.56
C LEU A 100 20.46 2.53 -12.61
N GLU A 101 21.54 3.13 -13.10
CA GLU A 101 22.49 3.86 -12.25
C GLU A 101 21.83 5.10 -11.61
N GLN A 102 21.00 5.83 -12.35
CA GLN A 102 20.23 6.95 -11.79
C GLN A 102 19.26 6.48 -10.68
N LEU A 103 18.59 5.33 -10.88
CA LEU A 103 17.73 4.73 -9.85
C LEU A 103 18.54 4.29 -8.63
N ARG A 104 19.72 3.71 -8.82
CA ARG A 104 20.63 3.36 -7.73
C ARG A 104 21.04 4.58 -6.91
N GLN A 105 21.34 5.71 -7.56
CA GLN A 105 21.64 6.96 -6.86
C GLN A 105 20.44 7.51 -6.07
N ARG A 106 19.22 7.36 -6.60
CA ARG A 106 17.98 7.69 -5.84
C ARG A 106 17.82 6.79 -4.64
N ALA A 107 18.01 5.48 -4.81
CA ALA A 107 17.94 4.50 -3.74
C ALA A 107 18.87 4.87 -2.58
N VAL A 108 20.13 5.23 -2.85
CA VAL A 108 21.09 5.70 -1.82
C VAL A 108 20.53 6.90 -1.07
N LYS A 109 19.98 7.90 -1.78
CA LYS A 109 19.38 9.10 -1.15
C LYS A 109 18.14 8.79 -0.35
N ASN A 110 17.38 7.75 -0.72
CA ASN A 110 16.21 7.27 -0.01
C ASN A 110 16.53 6.25 1.09
N ASN A 111 17.82 5.95 1.29
CA ASN A 111 18.30 4.95 2.26
C ASN A 111 17.74 3.54 1.98
N VAL A 112 17.68 3.16 0.71
CA VAL A 112 17.23 1.85 0.23
C VAL A 112 18.39 1.08 -0.37
N ASP A 113 18.61 -0.17 0.08
CA ASP A 113 19.62 -1.04 -0.48
C ASP A 113 19.19 -1.60 -1.83
N VAL A 114 20.04 -1.40 -2.85
CA VAL A 114 19.87 -1.95 -4.19
C VAL A 114 21.24 -2.26 -4.81
N LYS A 115 21.27 -3.22 -5.73
CA LYS A 115 22.48 -3.63 -6.43
C LYS A 115 22.24 -3.69 -7.93
N ILE A 116 23.14 -3.10 -8.73
CA ILE A 116 23.17 -3.38 -10.16
C ILE A 116 23.87 -4.74 -10.34
N ILE A 117 23.19 -5.62 -11.06
CA ILE A 117 23.68 -6.96 -11.41
C ILE A 117 23.85 -7.06 -12.91
N GLU A 118 24.96 -7.65 -13.34
CA GLU A 118 25.29 -7.86 -14.73
C GLU A 118 24.58 -9.09 -15.29
N LYS A 119 24.55 -9.23 -16.60
CA LYS A 119 23.84 -10.27 -17.33
C LYS A 119 24.05 -11.67 -16.80
N GLU A 120 25.27 -12.03 -16.44
CA GLU A 120 25.60 -13.39 -15.99
C GLU A 120 25.03 -13.68 -14.58
N GLU A 121 25.07 -12.69 -13.68
CA GLU A 121 24.48 -12.78 -12.35
C GLU A 121 22.95 -12.77 -12.45
N LEU A 122 22.39 -11.90 -13.31
CA LEU A 122 20.96 -11.81 -13.59
C LEU A 122 20.38 -13.16 -14.03
N LYS A 123 21.03 -13.87 -14.95
CA LYS A 123 20.61 -15.19 -15.41
C LYS A 123 20.67 -16.27 -14.33
N LYS A 124 21.56 -16.15 -13.36
CA LYS A 124 21.62 -17.09 -12.23
C LYS A 124 20.44 -16.88 -11.27
N ILE A 125 20.04 -15.62 -11.05
CA ILE A 125 18.96 -15.27 -10.14
C ILE A 125 17.60 -15.54 -10.81
N GLU A 126 17.45 -15.16 -12.09
CA GLU A 126 16.23 -15.34 -12.88
C GLU A 126 16.56 -16.03 -14.22
N PRO A 127 16.58 -17.37 -14.26
CA PRO A 127 16.92 -18.12 -15.47
C PRO A 127 15.99 -17.86 -16.66
N SER A 128 14.72 -17.48 -16.39
CA SER A 128 13.71 -17.19 -17.41
C SER A 128 13.78 -15.76 -17.96
N VAL A 129 14.72 -14.94 -17.51
CA VAL A 129 14.88 -13.58 -18.00
C VAL A 129 15.19 -13.55 -19.50
N THR A 130 14.64 -12.56 -20.20
CA THR A 130 14.90 -12.37 -21.63
C THR A 130 16.41 -12.31 -21.93
N SER A 131 16.84 -12.97 -23.01
CA SER A 131 18.24 -12.95 -23.48
C SER A 131 18.72 -11.54 -23.91
N LYS A 132 17.79 -10.61 -24.15
CA LYS A 132 18.09 -9.21 -24.49
C LYS A 132 18.53 -8.39 -23.27
N ALA A 133 18.23 -8.84 -22.06
CA ALA A 133 18.64 -8.12 -20.86
C ALA A 133 20.18 -8.04 -20.76
N VAL A 134 20.68 -6.83 -20.53
CA VAL A 134 22.12 -6.53 -20.37
C VAL A 134 22.50 -6.33 -18.91
N ALA A 135 21.58 -5.89 -18.07
CA ALA A 135 21.77 -5.69 -16.62
C ALA A 135 20.41 -5.67 -15.91
N GLY A 136 20.42 -5.68 -14.58
CA GLY A 136 19.26 -5.47 -13.72
C GLY A 136 19.60 -4.69 -12.47
N LEU A 137 18.63 -3.95 -11.93
CA LEU A 137 18.68 -3.35 -10.59
C LEU A 137 17.90 -4.26 -9.66
N LEU A 138 18.60 -4.96 -8.80
CA LEU A 138 18.03 -5.82 -7.75
C LEU A 138 17.71 -4.99 -6.51
N ALA A 139 16.47 -5.04 -6.06
CA ALA A 139 15.98 -4.42 -4.82
C ALA A 139 15.49 -5.53 -3.87
N PRO A 140 16.33 -6.02 -2.94
CA PRO A 140 16.03 -7.18 -2.10
C PRO A 140 14.83 -6.97 -1.15
N SER A 141 14.60 -5.74 -0.71
CA SER A 141 13.53 -5.40 0.23
C SER A 141 12.13 -5.31 -0.38
N CYS A 142 11.98 -5.47 -1.69
CA CYS A 142 10.67 -5.63 -2.30
C CYS A 142 10.04 -6.97 -1.93
N GLY A 143 8.71 -7.01 -1.92
CA GLY A 143 7.97 -8.24 -1.65
C GLY A 143 6.66 -8.31 -2.39
N ILE A 144 5.96 -9.42 -2.22
CA ILE A 144 4.61 -9.63 -2.74
C ILE A 144 3.66 -10.02 -1.60
N ILE A 145 2.43 -9.56 -1.70
CA ILE A 145 1.35 -9.87 -0.77
C ILE A 145 0.05 -10.02 -1.56
N ASN A 146 -0.86 -10.87 -1.09
CA ASN A 146 -2.19 -10.90 -1.69
C ASN A 146 -2.97 -9.64 -1.25
N PRO A 147 -3.28 -8.70 -2.16
CA PRO A 147 -3.88 -7.42 -1.81
C PRO A 147 -5.32 -7.57 -1.31
N PHE A 148 -6.09 -8.56 -1.81
CA PHE A 148 -7.45 -8.85 -1.34
C PHE A 148 -7.42 -9.32 0.11
N VAL A 149 -6.63 -10.36 0.39
CA VAL A 149 -6.51 -10.92 1.73
C VAL A 149 -6.01 -9.87 2.73
N LEU A 150 -5.07 -9.01 2.31
CA LEU A 150 -4.57 -7.94 3.17
C LEU A 150 -5.68 -6.96 3.56
N VAL A 151 -6.48 -6.49 2.59
CA VAL A 151 -7.54 -5.49 2.88
C VAL A 151 -8.63 -6.09 3.75
N VAL A 152 -9.03 -7.33 3.47
CA VAL A 152 -10.01 -8.06 4.29
C VAL A 152 -9.49 -8.21 5.73
N ALA A 153 -8.28 -8.72 5.90
CA ALA A 153 -7.70 -8.93 7.24
C ALA A 153 -7.51 -7.63 8.04
N LEU A 154 -7.13 -6.53 7.37
CA LEU A 154 -7.05 -5.19 8.00
C LEU A 154 -8.42 -4.75 8.51
N MET A 155 -9.46 -4.91 7.70
CA MET A 155 -10.81 -4.47 8.06
C MET A 155 -11.46 -5.38 9.11
N GLU A 156 -11.31 -6.70 8.98
CA GLU A 156 -11.79 -7.65 10.00
C GLU A 156 -11.17 -7.36 11.36
N ASN A 157 -9.84 -7.18 11.41
CA ASN A 157 -9.16 -6.81 12.65
C ASN A 157 -9.68 -5.48 13.22
N ALA A 158 -9.96 -4.48 12.37
CA ALA A 158 -10.56 -3.23 12.82
C ALA A 158 -11.97 -3.42 13.40
N ILE A 159 -12.81 -4.24 12.74
CA ILE A 159 -14.18 -4.54 13.19
C ILE A 159 -14.17 -5.30 14.53
N GLU A 160 -13.31 -6.30 14.68
CA GLU A 160 -13.12 -7.03 15.93
C GLU A 160 -12.75 -6.12 17.11
N ASN A 161 -12.08 -4.99 16.80
CA ASN A 161 -11.70 -3.97 17.79
C ASN A 161 -12.67 -2.76 17.81
N GLY A 162 -13.92 -2.93 17.35
CA GLY A 162 -15.01 -2.00 17.59
C GLY A 162 -15.30 -0.98 16.48
N ILE A 163 -14.57 -1.01 15.35
CA ILE A 163 -14.88 -0.19 14.17
C ILE A 163 -16.19 -0.67 13.53
N LYS A 164 -17.04 0.27 13.12
CA LYS A 164 -18.26 -0.04 12.36
C LYS A 164 -17.99 0.09 10.86
N LEU A 165 -18.47 -0.86 10.08
CA LEU A 165 -18.41 -0.85 8.62
C LEU A 165 -19.80 -0.92 8.02
N ASN A 166 -20.14 0.03 7.14
CA ASN A 166 -21.32 -0.01 6.31
C ASN A 166 -20.93 -0.17 4.85
N LEU A 167 -21.32 -1.27 4.24
CA LEU A 167 -21.19 -1.57 2.81
C LEU A 167 -22.43 -1.12 2.01
N ASN A 168 -22.28 -0.99 0.70
CA ASN A 168 -23.32 -0.50 -0.20
C ASN A 168 -23.87 0.87 0.21
N GLU A 169 -23.02 1.73 0.73
CA GLU A 169 -23.41 3.03 1.25
C GLU A 169 -22.49 4.15 0.74
N GLU A 170 -22.88 4.73 -0.40
CA GLU A 170 -22.11 5.78 -1.07
C GLU A 170 -22.25 7.12 -0.35
N VAL A 171 -21.13 7.78 -0.06
CA VAL A 171 -21.11 9.17 0.41
C VAL A 171 -21.38 10.09 -0.76
N ILE A 172 -22.47 10.86 -0.67
CA ILE A 172 -22.92 11.77 -1.72
C ILE A 172 -22.50 13.22 -1.44
N LYS A 173 -22.50 13.62 -0.15
CA LYS A 173 -22.24 15.00 0.23
C LYS A 173 -21.60 15.09 1.60
N ILE A 174 -20.68 16.05 1.76
CA ILE A 174 -20.09 16.44 3.05
C ILE A 174 -20.35 17.92 3.25
N GLU A 175 -20.93 18.27 4.40
CA GLU A 175 -21.24 19.63 4.78
C GLU A 175 -20.54 19.95 6.11
N ARG A 176 -19.83 21.07 6.16
CA ARG A 176 -19.24 21.58 7.40
C ARG A 176 -20.33 22.20 8.25
N LEU A 177 -20.39 21.82 9.51
CA LEU A 177 -21.27 22.40 10.52
C LEU A 177 -20.47 23.39 11.38
N GLU A 178 -21.12 24.05 12.33
CA GLU A 178 -20.42 24.87 13.34
C GLU A 178 -19.44 24.01 14.17
N LYS A 179 -19.84 22.76 14.46
CA LYS A 179 -18.96 21.74 15.04
C LYS A 179 -19.07 20.47 14.21
N GLY A 180 -17.92 20.03 13.67
CA GLY A 180 -17.81 18.79 12.90
C GLY A 180 -18.40 18.86 11.50
N PHE A 181 -18.89 17.72 11.02
CA PHE A 181 -19.39 17.56 9.67
C PHE A 181 -20.67 16.74 9.64
N LYS A 182 -21.53 17.04 8.67
CA LYS A 182 -22.63 16.16 8.24
C LYS A 182 -22.21 15.43 6.98
N VAL A 183 -22.19 14.10 7.05
CA VAL A 183 -21.89 13.20 5.93
C VAL A 183 -23.22 12.58 5.47
N THR A 184 -23.66 12.94 4.27
CA THR A 184 -24.89 12.41 3.66
C THR A 184 -24.53 11.28 2.70
N THR A 185 -25.20 10.15 2.85
CA THR A 185 -25.00 8.96 2.03
C THR A 185 -26.24 8.68 1.17
N SER A 186 -26.16 7.65 0.32
CA SER A 186 -27.31 7.12 -0.44
C SER A 186 -28.44 6.58 0.43
N LYS A 187 -28.19 6.32 1.72
CA LYS A 187 -29.17 5.72 2.64
C LYS A 187 -29.61 6.68 3.74
N THR A 188 -28.71 7.47 4.31
CA THR A 188 -28.99 8.30 5.50
C THR A 188 -27.96 9.44 5.64
N SER A 189 -27.92 10.06 6.80
CA SER A 189 -26.90 11.07 7.15
C SER A 189 -26.28 10.78 8.51
N TYR A 190 -25.01 11.05 8.63
CA TYR A 190 -24.23 10.91 9.86
C TYR A 190 -23.64 12.25 10.28
N ILE A 191 -23.45 12.41 11.59
CA ILE A 191 -22.76 13.57 12.16
C ILE A 191 -21.47 13.10 12.79
N THR A 192 -20.39 13.81 12.51
CA THR A 192 -19.08 13.62 13.15
C THR A 192 -18.65 14.91 13.82
N ASN A 193 -17.86 14.81 14.87
CA ASN A 193 -17.25 15.93 15.58
C ASN A 193 -16.11 16.57 14.79
#